data_860386b1b62da034cc05605eb13169ee
#
_entry.id   860386b1b62da034cc05605eb13169ee
#
_cell.length_a   1.000
_cell.length_b   1.000
_cell.length_c   1.000
_cell.angle_alpha   90.00
_cell.angle_beta   90.00
_cell.angle_gamma   90.00
#
_symmetry.space_group_name_H-M   'P 1'
#
loop_
_entity.id
_entity.type
_entity.pdbx_description
1 polymer ?
#
loop_
_entity_poly.entity_id
_entity_poly.type
_entity_poly.pdbx_seq_one_letter_code
_entity_poly.pdbx_strand_id
1 'polypeptide(L)'
;MKKLCMIALLLMAGTTAFAAPAASAAPQVPPKMPHFHFENFTTANGLPNDHVYAVLVDGDRIWAGTDNGLAVYENHAWKTYTTADGLAHRAVLSLALDKRTGDVWAGTMGGLSRISGGRIDSFTQLNSGLSNDVVYGVSIEGENVWIATAAGACRLNLHTNQWSLYNERNTPMFEIWSYSVSATPTKVYYGIWGSGVLEYDQKTGKWDKYDDPDGETEMVLFKDQGLIHEIVTSVSYVDNVLWAATYFGDSHYDGRYWHNFLTKDSGLPSNFTNVVKGVDGKRAWFGTDKGLAYYDGVNWAVYCPSLKDGKPEMTVRDAEGKVTQVAVTTAPAHNYILNIDFQGDDIWVATAKGLSHGIRQKQ
;
A
#
# COMPACT_ATOMS: atom_id res chain seq x y z
N MET A 1 55.21 -49.30 58.67
CA MET A 1 54.28 -48.30 59.23
C MET A 1 53.12 -48.24 58.33
N LYS A 2 51.99 -48.82 58.71
CA LYS A 2 50.77 -48.97 57.97
C LYS A 2 49.87 -47.73 58.24
N LYS A 3 49.48 -46.98 57.23
CA LYS A 3 48.41 -45.95 57.39
C LYS A 3 47.12 -46.50 56.80
N LEU A 4 46.15 -46.63 57.69
CA LEU A 4 44.76 -46.99 57.42
C LEU A 4 44.08 -45.85 56.65
N CYS A 5 43.47 -46.14 55.50
CA CYS A 5 42.55 -45.22 54.82
C CYS A 5 41.11 -45.61 55.16
N MET A 6 40.43 -44.74 55.88
CA MET A 6 39.01 -44.87 56.20
C MET A 6 38.20 -44.30 55.06
N ILE A 7 37.38 -45.12 54.41
CA ILE A 7 36.44 -44.72 53.36
C ILE A 7 35.12 -44.36 54.09
N ALA A 8 34.76 -43.09 54.01
CA ALA A 8 33.43 -42.60 54.44
C ALA A 8 32.43 -42.74 53.28
N LEU A 9 31.41 -43.56 53.50
CA LEU A 9 30.29 -43.75 52.58
C LEU A 9 29.29 -42.63 52.79
N LEU A 10 29.18 -41.67 51.85
CA LEU A 10 28.11 -40.65 51.85
C LEU A 10 26.87 -41.27 51.19
N LEU A 11 25.79 -41.48 51.94
CA LEU A 11 24.46 -41.74 51.39
C LEU A 11 23.89 -40.40 50.86
N MET A 12 23.81 -40.25 49.55
CA MET A 12 22.99 -39.21 48.97
C MET A 12 21.54 -39.66 48.87
N ALA A 13 20.68 -39.08 49.73
CA ALA A 13 19.23 -39.13 49.60
C ALA A 13 18.81 -38.29 48.40
N GLY A 14 18.47 -38.91 47.26
CA GLY A 14 17.92 -38.24 46.12
C GLY A 14 16.47 -37.81 46.40
N THR A 15 16.24 -36.50 46.58
CA THR A 15 14.89 -35.90 46.56
C THR A 15 14.51 -35.74 45.10
N THR A 16 13.62 -36.60 44.58
CA THR A 16 12.93 -36.40 43.31
C THR A 16 11.95 -35.23 43.48
N ALA A 17 12.35 -34.06 43.01
CA ALA A 17 11.42 -32.96 42.85
C ALA A 17 10.44 -33.28 41.70
N PHE A 18 9.18 -33.54 42.04
CA PHE A 18 8.10 -33.60 41.08
C PHE A 18 7.95 -32.17 40.52
N ALA A 19 8.28 -31.98 39.24
CA ALA A 19 7.95 -30.75 38.51
C ALA A 19 6.41 -30.62 38.51
N ALA A 20 5.91 -29.54 39.07
CA ALA A 20 4.49 -29.17 38.94
C ALA A 20 4.14 -29.07 37.46
N PRO A 21 2.96 -29.56 37.04
CA PRO A 21 2.53 -29.38 35.64
C PRO A 21 2.48 -27.88 35.35
N ALA A 22 3.11 -27.50 34.21
CA ALA A 22 3.04 -26.12 33.73
C ALA A 22 1.58 -25.72 33.66
N ALA A 23 1.23 -24.64 34.36
CA ALA A 23 -0.12 -24.08 34.28
C ALA A 23 -0.46 -23.85 32.81
N SER A 24 -1.54 -24.45 32.32
CA SER A 24 -2.11 -24.21 31.01
C SER A 24 -2.34 -22.70 30.90
N ALA A 25 -1.60 -22.04 30.02
CA ALA A 25 -1.83 -20.64 29.74
C ALA A 25 -3.31 -20.47 29.35
N ALA A 26 -4.00 -19.57 30.04
CA ALA A 26 -5.38 -19.23 29.69
C ALA A 26 -5.45 -18.89 28.19
N PRO A 27 -6.51 -19.27 27.48
CA PRO A 27 -6.64 -18.95 26.05
C PRO A 27 -6.53 -17.43 25.90
N GLN A 28 -5.42 -16.96 25.30
CA GLN A 28 -5.25 -15.55 25.04
C GLN A 28 -6.29 -15.13 23.98
N VAL A 29 -7.10 -14.13 24.34
CA VAL A 29 -8.03 -13.51 23.40
C VAL A 29 -7.19 -12.85 22.30
N PRO A 30 -7.46 -13.11 21.02
CA PRO A 30 -6.69 -12.49 19.95
C PRO A 30 -6.81 -10.97 20.01
N PRO A 31 -5.78 -10.22 19.55
CA PRO A 31 -5.83 -8.76 19.51
C PRO A 31 -7.08 -8.26 18.78
N LYS A 32 -7.63 -7.16 19.26
CA LYS A 32 -8.82 -6.54 18.65
C LYS A 32 -8.43 -5.89 17.34
N MET A 33 -8.68 -6.58 16.23
CA MET A 33 -8.43 -6.10 14.87
C MET A 33 -9.70 -5.59 14.20
N PRO A 34 -9.58 -4.71 13.18
CA PRO A 34 -10.75 -4.26 12.42
C PRO A 34 -11.53 -5.46 11.84
N HIS A 35 -12.83 -5.47 12.01
CA HIS A 35 -13.74 -6.42 11.36
C HIS A 35 -14.54 -5.71 10.27
N PHE A 36 -14.64 -6.33 9.09
CA PHE A 36 -15.38 -5.80 7.97
C PHE A 36 -16.38 -6.82 7.43
N HIS A 37 -17.52 -6.30 6.96
CA HIS A 37 -18.36 -6.96 6.00
C HIS A 37 -18.03 -6.40 4.62
N PHE A 38 -17.62 -7.25 3.68
CA PHE A 38 -17.28 -6.84 2.32
C PHE A 38 -18.46 -7.01 1.38
N GLU A 39 -18.82 -5.93 0.70
CA GLU A 39 -19.69 -5.93 -0.46
C GLU A 39 -18.83 -5.79 -1.72
N ASN A 40 -19.04 -6.68 -2.71
CA ASN A 40 -18.18 -6.73 -3.89
C ASN A 40 -18.96 -6.27 -5.13
N PHE A 41 -18.35 -5.37 -5.89
CA PHE A 41 -18.88 -4.83 -7.14
C PHE A 41 -18.06 -5.36 -8.31
N THR A 42 -18.76 -5.81 -9.35
CA THR A 42 -18.20 -6.34 -10.59
C THR A 42 -18.96 -5.79 -11.79
N THR A 43 -18.66 -6.25 -12.99
CA THR A 43 -19.43 -5.94 -14.19
C THR A 43 -20.91 -6.32 -14.07
N ALA A 44 -21.22 -7.35 -13.27
CA ALA A 44 -22.61 -7.73 -12.95
C ALA A 44 -23.35 -6.65 -12.14
N ASN A 45 -22.64 -5.77 -11.45
CA ASN A 45 -23.18 -4.66 -10.65
C ASN A 45 -23.03 -3.31 -11.35
N GLY A 46 -22.53 -3.27 -12.60
CA GLY A 46 -22.42 -2.06 -13.40
C GLY A 46 -21.03 -1.44 -13.49
N LEU A 47 -19.98 -2.06 -12.94
CA LEU A 47 -18.62 -1.66 -13.25
C LEU A 47 -18.30 -1.89 -14.73
N PRO A 48 -17.48 -1.02 -15.39
CA PRO A 48 -17.14 -1.20 -16.79
C PRO A 48 -16.14 -2.35 -17.05
N ASN A 49 -15.44 -2.78 -16.02
CA ASN A 49 -14.51 -3.92 -16.05
C ASN A 49 -14.24 -4.42 -14.63
N ASP A 50 -13.99 -5.72 -14.49
CA ASP A 50 -13.68 -6.33 -13.20
C ASP A 50 -12.25 -6.05 -12.72
N HIS A 51 -11.32 -5.74 -13.64
CA HIS A 51 -9.97 -5.33 -13.25
C HIS A 51 -9.98 -3.86 -12.85
N VAL A 52 -9.88 -3.60 -11.53
CA VAL A 52 -9.92 -2.26 -10.95
C VAL A 52 -8.52 -1.91 -10.45
N TYR A 53 -7.89 -0.94 -11.10
CA TYR A 53 -6.53 -0.48 -10.75
C TYR A 53 -6.51 0.52 -9.61
N ALA A 54 -7.49 1.41 -9.58
CA ALA A 54 -7.53 2.52 -8.63
C ALA A 54 -8.92 2.72 -8.04
N VAL A 55 -8.96 3.15 -6.79
CA VAL A 55 -10.17 3.63 -6.11
C VAL A 55 -9.89 4.98 -5.46
N LEU A 56 -10.87 5.88 -5.50
CA LEU A 56 -10.80 7.19 -4.86
C LEU A 56 -12.15 7.50 -4.21
N VAL A 57 -12.10 7.81 -2.94
CA VAL A 57 -13.26 8.27 -2.15
C VAL A 57 -13.36 9.80 -2.22
N ASP A 58 -14.52 10.27 -2.64
CA ASP A 58 -14.86 11.69 -2.73
C ASP A 58 -16.21 11.95 -2.05
N GLY A 59 -16.21 11.98 -0.74
CA GLY A 59 -17.42 12.03 0.07
C GLY A 59 -18.29 10.79 -0.14
N ASP A 60 -19.48 10.97 -0.70
CA ASP A 60 -20.41 9.87 -1.03
C ASP A 60 -20.17 9.29 -2.44
N ARG A 61 -19.28 9.89 -3.22
CA ARG A 61 -18.91 9.39 -4.54
C ARG A 61 -17.69 8.49 -4.45
N ILE A 62 -17.77 7.35 -5.12
CA ILE A 62 -16.64 6.41 -5.22
C ILE A 62 -16.23 6.30 -6.68
N TRP A 63 -15.00 6.69 -6.95
CA TRP A 63 -14.41 6.60 -8.27
C TRP A 63 -13.59 5.31 -8.41
N ALA A 64 -13.75 4.62 -9.52
CA ALA A 64 -13.03 3.39 -9.83
C ALA A 64 -12.35 3.50 -11.20
N GLY A 65 -11.03 3.44 -11.21
CA GLY A 65 -10.22 3.34 -12.41
C GLY A 65 -10.08 1.89 -12.84
N THR A 66 -10.57 1.55 -14.04
CA THR A 66 -10.59 0.17 -14.52
C THR A 66 -9.81 -0.01 -15.82
N ASP A 67 -9.68 -1.25 -16.31
CA ASP A 67 -9.10 -1.54 -17.63
C ASP A 67 -10.00 -1.07 -18.80
N ASN A 68 -11.23 -0.66 -18.53
CA ASN A 68 -12.17 -0.24 -19.58
C ASN A 68 -12.98 1.02 -19.22
N GLY A 69 -12.34 2.03 -18.69
CA GLY A 69 -12.94 3.31 -18.36
C GLY A 69 -12.81 3.71 -16.90
N LEU A 70 -13.24 4.93 -16.62
CA LEU A 70 -13.39 5.48 -15.29
C LEU A 70 -14.85 5.40 -14.88
N ALA A 71 -15.16 4.76 -13.78
CA ALA A 71 -16.50 4.69 -13.22
C ALA A 71 -16.64 5.57 -11.98
N VAL A 72 -17.83 6.13 -11.77
CA VAL A 72 -18.20 6.78 -10.52
C VAL A 72 -19.50 6.17 -9.99
N TYR A 73 -19.51 5.77 -8.72
CA TYR A 73 -20.68 5.34 -7.99
C TYR A 73 -21.27 6.51 -7.24
N GLU A 74 -22.49 6.84 -7.57
CA GLU A 74 -23.26 7.94 -6.99
C GLU A 74 -24.73 7.61 -7.04
N ASN A 75 -25.50 7.94 -6.01
CA ASN A 75 -26.94 7.67 -5.94
C ASN A 75 -27.32 6.19 -6.23
N HIS A 76 -26.52 5.25 -5.72
CA HIS A 76 -26.70 3.80 -5.89
C HIS A 76 -26.57 3.31 -7.34
N ALA A 77 -25.92 4.08 -8.23
CA ALA A 77 -25.71 3.70 -9.62
C ALA A 77 -24.29 4.03 -10.09
N TRP A 78 -23.77 3.21 -10.99
CA TRP A 78 -22.51 3.46 -11.67
C TRP A 78 -22.74 4.30 -12.93
N LYS A 79 -21.92 5.34 -13.10
CA LYS A 79 -21.75 6.07 -14.36
C LYS A 79 -20.34 5.84 -14.87
N THR A 80 -20.18 5.55 -16.15
CA THR A 80 -18.87 5.30 -16.78
C THR A 80 -18.50 6.45 -17.71
N TYR A 81 -17.22 6.82 -17.68
CA TYR A 81 -16.56 7.70 -18.64
C TYR A 81 -15.56 6.89 -19.45
N THR A 82 -15.54 7.11 -20.76
CA THR A 82 -14.72 6.41 -21.73
C THR A 82 -13.90 7.39 -22.57
N THR A 83 -13.14 6.88 -23.53
CA THR A 83 -12.43 7.72 -24.53
C THR A 83 -13.40 8.52 -25.42
N ALA A 84 -14.64 8.06 -25.59
CA ALA A 84 -15.68 8.81 -26.28
C ALA A 84 -16.13 10.06 -25.51
N ASP A 85 -15.98 10.05 -24.20
CA ASP A 85 -16.28 11.18 -23.32
C ASP A 85 -15.06 12.11 -23.14
N GLY A 86 -13.89 11.76 -23.70
CA GLY A 86 -12.67 12.55 -23.67
C GLY A 86 -11.57 12.00 -22.77
N LEU A 87 -11.71 10.82 -22.14
CA LEU A 87 -10.61 10.19 -21.42
C LEU A 87 -9.41 9.95 -22.36
N ALA A 88 -8.21 10.21 -21.89
CA ALA A 88 -6.98 10.01 -22.63
C ALA A 88 -6.78 8.56 -23.05
N HIS A 89 -7.18 7.60 -22.22
CA HIS A 89 -7.13 6.17 -22.53
C HIS A 89 -8.16 5.38 -21.72
N ARG A 90 -8.54 4.18 -22.21
CA ARG A 90 -9.51 3.31 -21.54
C ARG A 90 -9.00 2.73 -20.19
N ALA A 91 -7.71 2.41 -20.08
CA ALA A 91 -7.13 1.88 -18.86
C ALA A 91 -6.73 3.04 -17.93
N VAL A 92 -7.39 3.12 -16.78
CA VAL A 92 -7.21 4.17 -15.76
C VAL A 92 -6.48 3.57 -14.57
N LEU A 93 -5.21 3.98 -14.38
CA LEU A 93 -4.27 3.36 -13.44
C LEU A 93 -4.22 4.02 -12.07
N SER A 94 -4.47 5.33 -12.01
CA SER A 94 -4.39 6.10 -10.77
C SER A 94 -5.40 7.23 -10.73
N LEU A 95 -5.79 7.64 -9.52
CA LEU A 95 -6.78 8.68 -9.27
C LEU A 95 -6.31 9.63 -8.17
N ALA A 96 -6.61 10.91 -8.32
CA ALA A 96 -6.42 11.91 -7.27
C ALA A 96 -7.54 12.95 -7.28
N LEU A 97 -7.90 13.45 -6.10
CA LEU A 97 -8.92 14.49 -5.91
C LEU A 97 -8.24 15.82 -5.64
N ASP A 98 -8.53 16.83 -6.45
CA ASP A 98 -8.27 18.21 -6.06
C ASP A 98 -9.36 18.71 -5.09
N LYS A 99 -9.06 18.64 -3.79
CA LYS A 99 -10.01 19.03 -2.74
C LYS A 99 -10.43 20.51 -2.78
N ARG A 100 -9.70 21.35 -3.53
CA ARG A 100 -10.01 22.78 -3.65
C ARG A 100 -11.11 23.03 -4.68
N THR A 101 -11.13 22.24 -5.76
CA THR A 101 -12.06 22.42 -6.90
C THR A 101 -13.08 21.30 -7.03
N GLY A 102 -12.84 20.14 -6.41
CA GLY A 102 -13.62 18.92 -6.59
C GLY A 102 -13.31 18.20 -7.91
N ASP A 103 -12.25 18.58 -8.62
CA ASP A 103 -11.86 17.92 -9.85
C ASP A 103 -11.16 16.59 -9.54
N VAL A 104 -11.46 15.58 -10.34
CA VAL A 104 -10.80 14.30 -10.29
C VAL A 104 -9.75 14.21 -11.40
N TRP A 105 -8.55 13.81 -11.05
CA TRP A 105 -7.45 13.57 -11.97
C TRP A 105 -7.21 12.09 -12.13
N ALA A 106 -7.16 11.62 -13.36
CA ALA A 106 -7.03 10.22 -13.72
C ALA A 106 -5.76 9.99 -14.56
N GLY A 107 -4.79 9.29 -13.99
CA GLY A 107 -3.63 8.79 -14.71
C GLY A 107 -4.01 7.56 -15.51
N THR A 108 -3.66 7.53 -16.79
CA THR A 108 -4.06 6.47 -17.72
C THR A 108 -2.85 5.88 -18.49
N MET A 109 -3.08 4.85 -19.25
CA MET A 109 -2.07 4.30 -20.17
C MET A 109 -1.83 5.15 -21.44
N GLY A 110 -2.51 6.28 -21.59
CA GLY A 110 -2.40 7.15 -22.78
C GLY A 110 -2.50 8.63 -22.49
N GLY A 111 -2.17 9.05 -21.27
CA GLY A 111 -2.17 10.43 -20.83
C GLY A 111 -2.77 10.62 -19.46
N LEU A 112 -2.88 11.88 -19.06
CA LEU A 112 -3.53 12.34 -17.84
C LEU A 112 -4.86 12.99 -18.21
N SER A 113 -5.93 12.68 -17.49
CA SER A 113 -7.25 13.30 -17.69
C SER A 113 -7.69 14.04 -16.44
N ARG A 114 -8.29 15.23 -16.62
CA ARG A 114 -8.95 16.01 -15.57
C ARG A 114 -10.44 15.99 -15.80
N ILE A 115 -11.20 15.55 -14.84
CA ILE A 115 -12.67 15.53 -14.84
C ILE A 115 -13.16 16.67 -13.96
N SER A 116 -13.78 17.68 -14.58
CA SER A 116 -14.28 18.89 -13.93
C SER A 116 -15.72 19.14 -14.33
N GLY A 117 -16.66 19.03 -13.40
CA GLY A 117 -18.08 19.27 -13.68
C GLY A 117 -18.67 18.39 -14.80
N GLY A 118 -18.09 17.22 -15.04
CA GLY A 118 -18.48 16.29 -16.10
C GLY A 118 -17.79 16.52 -17.45
N ARG A 119 -17.00 17.60 -17.60
CA ARG A 119 -16.11 17.81 -18.74
C ARG A 119 -14.78 17.10 -18.48
N ILE A 120 -14.19 16.55 -19.53
CA ILE A 120 -12.87 15.90 -19.47
C ILE A 120 -11.88 16.67 -20.35
N ASP A 121 -10.79 17.09 -19.75
CA ASP A 121 -9.62 17.64 -20.44
C ASP A 121 -8.48 16.61 -20.34
N SER A 122 -7.85 16.30 -21.47
CA SER A 122 -6.78 15.29 -21.52
C SER A 122 -5.43 15.88 -21.95
N PHE A 123 -4.39 15.47 -21.25
CA PHE A 123 -3.01 15.89 -21.39
C PHE A 123 -2.15 14.70 -21.84
N THR A 124 -1.39 14.91 -22.91
CA THR A 124 -0.46 13.94 -23.49
C THR A 124 0.90 14.59 -23.73
N GLN A 125 1.92 13.80 -24.06
CA GLN A 125 3.22 14.34 -24.46
C GLN A 125 3.12 15.29 -25.67
N LEU A 126 2.12 15.09 -26.54
CA LEU A 126 1.96 15.90 -27.76
C LEU A 126 1.31 17.26 -27.51
N ASN A 127 0.46 17.39 -26.48
CA ASN A 127 -0.31 18.61 -26.25
C ASN A 127 -0.01 19.30 -24.92
N SER A 128 0.93 18.76 -24.14
CA SER A 128 1.27 19.27 -22.81
C SER A 128 2.75 19.08 -22.48
N GLY A 129 3.16 19.35 -21.24
CA GLY A 129 4.49 19.07 -20.72
C GLY A 129 4.60 17.71 -19.99
N LEU A 130 3.70 16.77 -20.27
CA LEU A 130 3.75 15.44 -19.68
C LEU A 130 5.00 14.68 -20.15
N SER A 131 5.72 14.04 -19.23
CA SER A 131 6.99 13.33 -19.55
C SER A 131 6.78 12.04 -20.33
N ASN A 132 5.65 11.35 -20.09
CA ASN A 132 5.24 10.13 -20.80
C ASN A 132 3.73 9.93 -20.69
N ASP A 133 3.12 9.32 -21.70
CA ASP A 133 1.67 9.08 -21.72
C ASP A 133 1.22 7.97 -20.77
N VAL A 134 2.12 7.08 -20.31
CA VAL A 134 1.78 6.12 -19.26
C VAL A 134 1.95 6.76 -17.89
N VAL A 135 0.81 7.05 -17.24
CA VAL A 135 0.75 7.72 -15.94
C VAL A 135 0.35 6.73 -14.86
N TYR A 136 1.32 6.32 -14.04
CA TYR A 136 1.13 5.33 -12.98
C TYR A 136 0.62 5.92 -11.67
N GLY A 137 0.99 7.16 -11.35
CA GLY A 137 0.62 7.81 -10.10
C GLY A 137 0.31 9.28 -10.26
N VAL A 138 -0.69 9.76 -9.51
CA VAL A 138 -1.05 11.18 -9.42
C VAL A 138 -1.27 11.54 -7.96
N SER A 139 -0.73 12.67 -7.52
CA SER A 139 -0.97 13.24 -6.20
C SER A 139 -1.14 14.76 -6.31
N ILE A 140 -2.05 15.33 -5.56
CA ILE A 140 -2.33 16.77 -5.61
C ILE A 140 -2.05 17.39 -4.26
N GLU A 141 -1.22 18.44 -4.27
CA GLU A 141 -0.95 19.23 -3.09
C GLU A 141 -0.93 20.72 -3.44
N GLY A 142 -1.80 21.47 -2.78
CA GLY A 142 -2.01 22.88 -3.10
C GLY A 142 -2.40 23.07 -4.58
N GLU A 143 -1.65 23.87 -5.31
CA GLU A 143 -1.84 24.14 -6.74
C GLU A 143 -1.01 23.24 -7.66
N ASN A 144 -0.40 22.19 -7.12
CA ASN A 144 0.47 21.32 -7.88
C ASN A 144 -0.14 19.93 -8.07
N VAL A 145 -0.16 19.47 -9.30
CA VAL A 145 -0.38 18.07 -9.66
C VAL A 145 0.97 17.41 -9.85
N TRP A 146 1.29 16.44 -9.01
CA TRP A 146 2.52 15.65 -9.04
C TRP A 146 2.24 14.32 -9.72
N ILE A 147 3.05 13.95 -10.70
CA ILE A 147 2.72 12.89 -11.65
C ILE A 147 3.91 11.95 -11.77
N ALA A 148 3.67 10.65 -11.59
CA ALA A 148 4.62 9.57 -11.79
C ALA A 148 4.33 8.88 -13.12
N THR A 149 5.35 8.73 -13.98
CA THR A 149 5.18 8.20 -15.34
C THR A 149 6.22 7.12 -15.67
N ALA A 150 6.03 6.44 -16.80
CA ALA A 150 7.01 5.48 -17.33
C ALA A 150 8.31 6.12 -17.82
N ALA A 151 8.43 7.45 -17.82
CA ALA A 151 9.67 8.15 -18.21
C ALA A 151 9.92 9.36 -17.31
N GLY A 152 10.21 9.08 -16.03
CA GLY A 152 10.44 10.07 -15.00
C GLY A 152 9.15 10.54 -14.34
N ALA A 153 9.24 11.72 -13.75
CA ALA A 153 8.14 12.37 -13.06
C ALA A 153 7.93 13.78 -13.60
N CYS A 154 6.78 14.36 -13.37
CA CYS A 154 6.54 15.75 -13.68
C CYS A 154 5.59 16.41 -12.67
N ARG A 155 5.58 17.73 -12.70
CA ARG A 155 4.67 18.58 -11.94
C ARG A 155 3.98 19.55 -12.89
N LEU A 156 2.67 19.65 -12.77
CA LEU A 156 1.88 20.73 -13.34
C LEU A 156 1.48 21.70 -12.24
N ASN A 157 1.84 22.96 -12.36
CA ASN A 157 1.31 24.01 -11.50
C ASN A 157 0.02 24.57 -12.11
N LEU A 158 -1.09 24.41 -11.42
CA LEU A 158 -2.44 24.76 -11.91
C LEU A 158 -2.69 26.27 -12.00
N HIS A 159 -1.96 27.08 -11.22
CA HIS A 159 -2.09 28.53 -11.26
C HIS A 159 -1.36 29.14 -12.47
N THR A 160 -0.13 28.68 -12.72
CA THR A 160 0.72 29.23 -13.79
C THR A 160 0.62 28.43 -15.09
N ASN A 161 -0.01 27.26 -15.07
CA ASN A 161 -0.05 26.29 -16.15
C ASN A 161 1.37 25.84 -16.62
N GLN A 162 2.34 25.89 -15.72
CA GLN A 162 3.73 25.50 -16.02
C GLN A 162 3.99 24.04 -15.66
N TRP A 163 4.71 23.36 -16.55
CA TRP A 163 5.21 22.01 -16.36
C TRP A 163 6.67 22.01 -15.93
N SER A 164 7.03 21.13 -15.01
CA SER A 164 8.40 20.81 -14.63
C SER A 164 8.65 19.32 -14.83
N LEU A 165 9.76 18.97 -15.45
CA LEU A 165 10.13 17.59 -15.75
C LEU A 165 11.28 17.15 -14.84
N TYR A 166 11.18 15.91 -14.33
CA TYR A 166 12.14 15.29 -13.43
C TYR A 166 12.56 13.93 -13.99
N ASN A 167 13.85 13.77 -14.24
CA ASN A 167 14.45 12.56 -14.80
C ASN A 167 15.91 12.40 -14.33
N GLU A 168 16.65 11.45 -14.87
CA GLU A 168 18.02 11.14 -14.55
C GLU A 168 19.03 12.31 -14.72
N ARG A 169 18.63 13.37 -15.45
CA ARG A 169 19.50 14.54 -15.70
C ARG A 169 19.45 15.58 -14.59
N ASN A 170 18.37 15.61 -13.83
CA ASN A 170 18.14 16.66 -12.82
C ASN A 170 17.64 16.12 -11.47
N THR A 171 17.64 14.82 -11.30
CA THR A 171 17.32 14.14 -10.03
C THR A 171 18.33 13.00 -9.78
N PRO A 172 18.39 12.42 -8.58
CA PRO A 172 19.22 11.25 -8.30
C PRO A 172 18.62 9.92 -8.77
N MET A 173 17.56 9.91 -9.61
CA MET A 173 17.02 8.66 -10.14
C MET A 173 18.02 8.02 -11.12
N PHE A 174 18.17 6.72 -11.00
CA PHE A 174 18.98 5.91 -11.91
C PHE A 174 18.10 5.27 -12.98
N GLU A 175 16.96 4.68 -12.56
CA GLU A 175 15.89 4.21 -13.44
C GLU A 175 14.77 5.25 -13.49
N ILE A 176 14.09 5.36 -14.62
CA ILE A 176 13.13 6.44 -14.85
C ILE A 176 11.65 6.02 -14.67
N TRP A 177 11.37 4.76 -14.37
CA TRP A 177 10.00 4.30 -14.18
C TRP A 177 9.50 4.70 -12.79
N SER A 178 8.73 5.78 -12.73
CA SER A 178 8.08 6.24 -11.51
C SER A 178 6.70 5.59 -11.38
N TYR A 179 6.49 4.78 -10.34
CA TYR A 179 5.24 4.04 -10.14
C TYR A 179 4.23 4.74 -9.25
N SER A 180 4.71 5.49 -8.27
CA SER A 180 3.84 6.12 -7.29
C SER A 180 4.36 7.47 -6.85
N VAL A 181 3.45 8.29 -6.32
CA VAL A 181 3.79 9.61 -5.77
C VAL A 181 2.91 9.92 -4.57
N SER A 182 3.50 10.46 -3.50
CA SER A 182 2.82 10.98 -2.32
C SER A 182 3.32 12.38 -2.03
N ALA A 183 2.45 13.36 -2.17
CA ALA A 183 2.77 14.77 -1.98
C ALA A 183 2.18 15.32 -0.67
N THR A 184 2.97 16.16 0.01
CA THR A 184 2.57 16.94 1.18
C THR A 184 2.95 18.40 0.97
N PRO A 185 2.54 19.35 1.83
CA PRO A 185 2.91 20.76 1.68
C PRO A 185 4.41 21.04 1.66
N THR A 186 5.23 20.16 2.22
CA THR A 186 6.68 20.37 2.36
C THR A 186 7.51 19.42 1.52
N LYS A 187 7.06 18.20 1.30
CA LYS A 187 7.83 17.14 0.65
C LYS A 187 6.99 16.35 -0.34
N VAL A 188 7.63 15.82 -1.37
CA VAL A 188 7.02 14.89 -2.32
C VAL A 188 7.90 13.66 -2.42
N TYR A 189 7.29 12.50 -2.30
CA TYR A 189 7.95 11.20 -2.38
C TYR A 189 7.54 10.49 -3.66
N TYR A 190 8.51 9.94 -4.38
CA TYR A 190 8.28 9.09 -5.55
C TYR A 190 8.84 7.70 -5.31
N GLY A 191 8.04 6.68 -5.58
CA GLY A 191 8.50 5.30 -5.67
C GLY A 191 8.96 5.00 -7.09
N ILE A 192 10.21 4.59 -7.24
CA ILE A 192 10.86 4.36 -8.54
C ILE A 192 11.21 2.88 -8.67
N TRP A 193 11.01 2.34 -9.86
CA TRP A 193 11.48 1.00 -10.19
C TRP A 193 13.01 1.01 -10.33
N GLY A 194 13.73 0.33 -9.42
CA GLY A 194 15.19 0.23 -9.45
C GLY A 194 15.95 1.46 -9.00
N SER A 195 15.28 2.46 -8.40
CA SER A 195 15.95 3.65 -7.82
C SER A 195 15.46 3.99 -6.41
N GLY A 196 14.74 3.07 -5.77
CA GLY A 196 14.26 3.26 -4.41
C GLY A 196 13.19 4.34 -4.28
N VAL A 197 13.26 5.14 -3.23
CA VAL A 197 12.39 6.29 -3.00
C VAL A 197 13.15 7.57 -3.18
N LEU A 198 12.62 8.49 -3.99
CA LEU A 198 13.11 9.86 -4.10
C LEU A 198 12.25 10.82 -3.27
N GLU A 199 12.90 11.66 -2.50
CA GLU A 199 12.27 12.75 -1.76
C GLU A 199 12.62 14.10 -2.40
N TYR A 200 11.60 14.90 -2.69
CA TYR A 200 11.75 16.28 -3.14
C TYR A 200 11.33 17.24 -2.05
N ASP A 201 12.22 18.08 -1.57
CA ASP A 201 11.91 19.18 -0.64
C ASP A 201 11.39 20.39 -1.41
N GLN A 202 10.09 20.69 -1.23
CA GLN A 202 9.41 21.76 -1.98
C GLN A 202 9.93 23.16 -1.64
N LYS A 203 10.54 23.35 -0.45
CA LYS A 203 11.05 24.66 -0.01
C LYS A 203 12.43 24.94 -0.60
N THR A 204 13.30 23.94 -0.62
CA THR A 204 14.70 24.12 -1.05
C THR A 204 14.93 23.72 -2.51
N GLY A 205 14.02 22.95 -3.10
CA GLY A 205 14.15 22.39 -4.45
C GLY A 205 15.19 21.27 -4.54
N LYS A 206 15.61 20.70 -3.40
CA LYS A 206 16.60 19.63 -3.34
C LYS A 206 15.93 18.26 -3.38
N TRP A 207 16.71 17.30 -3.88
CA TRP A 207 16.38 15.90 -3.91
C TRP A 207 17.25 15.12 -2.94
N ASP A 208 16.63 14.18 -2.23
CA ASP A 208 17.28 13.12 -1.48
C ASP A 208 16.82 11.76 -2.01
N LYS A 209 17.56 10.69 -1.72
CA LYS A 209 17.28 9.32 -2.17
C LYS A 209 17.40 8.35 -0.99
N TYR A 210 16.49 7.38 -0.95
CA TYR A 210 16.52 6.26 -0.02
C TYR A 210 16.68 4.97 -0.81
N ASP A 211 17.80 4.29 -0.57
CA ASP A 211 18.24 3.08 -1.27
C ASP A 211 18.14 1.85 -0.38
N ASP A 212 18.11 0.69 -1.02
CA ASP A 212 18.42 -0.59 -0.41
C ASP A 212 19.95 -0.72 -0.29
N PRO A 213 20.50 -0.88 0.95
CA PRO A 213 21.95 -1.06 1.14
C PRO A 213 22.50 -2.35 0.49
N ASP A 214 21.63 -3.32 0.20
CA ASP A 214 21.97 -4.61 -0.43
C ASP A 214 21.84 -4.59 -1.96
N GLY A 215 21.29 -3.50 -2.53
CA GLY A 215 20.95 -3.39 -3.95
C GLY A 215 19.70 -4.18 -4.35
N GLU A 216 19.56 -4.48 -5.65
CA GLU A 216 18.36 -5.17 -6.20
C GLU A 216 18.39 -6.69 -5.97
N THR A 217 18.70 -7.16 -4.76
CA THR A 217 18.74 -8.58 -4.46
C THR A 217 17.67 -8.96 -3.44
N GLU A 218 17.13 -10.17 -3.54
CA GLU A 218 16.23 -10.72 -2.52
C GLU A 218 16.98 -11.20 -1.26
N MET A 219 18.27 -10.87 -1.12
CA MET A 219 19.05 -11.08 0.09
C MET A 219 18.89 -9.87 1.01
N VAL A 220 18.66 -10.11 2.29
CA VAL A 220 18.51 -9.06 3.30
C VAL A 220 19.66 -9.20 4.29
N LEU A 221 20.78 -8.54 3.98
CA LEU A 221 21.99 -8.53 4.81
C LEU A 221 21.96 -7.40 5.83
N PHE A 222 21.35 -6.27 5.47
CA PHE A 222 21.31 -5.02 6.26
C PHE A 222 19.88 -4.64 6.62
N LYS A 223 19.10 -5.60 7.12
CA LYS A 223 17.72 -5.33 7.57
C LYS A 223 17.68 -4.12 8.51
N ASP A 224 16.70 -3.26 8.31
CA ASP A 224 16.45 -2.05 9.10
C ASP A 224 17.58 -0.98 9.04
N GLN A 225 18.47 -1.01 8.04
CA GLN A 225 19.47 0.01 7.81
C GLN A 225 19.17 0.93 6.61
N GLY A 226 18.16 0.61 5.83
CA GLY A 226 17.69 1.34 4.67
C GLY A 226 16.37 0.80 4.17
N LEU A 227 16.01 1.18 2.94
CA LEU A 227 14.89 0.60 2.22
C LEU A 227 15.12 -0.92 2.03
N ILE A 228 14.05 -1.71 2.07
CA ILE A 228 14.17 -3.19 1.97
C ILE A 228 14.46 -3.69 0.56
N HIS A 229 14.10 -2.92 -0.47
CA HIS A 229 14.33 -3.27 -1.87
C HIS A 229 14.17 -2.05 -2.79
N GLU A 230 14.98 -1.94 -3.85
CA GLU A 230 15.00 -0.76 -4.73
C GLU A 230 13.83 -0.67 -5.70
N ILE A 231 13.08 -1.76 -5.96
CA ILE A 231 11.88 -1.72 -6.79
C ILE A 231 10.69 -1.32 -5.93
N VAL A 232 10.36 -0.04 -5.93
CA VAL A 232 9.27 0.53 -5.13
C VAL A 232 8.01 0.62 -5.95
N THR A 233 6.95 -0.03 -5.48
CA THR A 233 5.63 -0.09 -6.13
C THR A 233 4.68 1.00 -5.64
N SER A 234 4.77 1.36 -4.36
CA SER A 234 3.90 2.37 -3.75
C SER A 234 4.59 3.11 -2.62
N VAL A 235 4.28 4.39 -2.48
CA VAL A 235 4.68 5.22 -1.33
C VAL A 235 3.48 5.92 -0.70
N SER A 236 3.49 6.03 0.62
CA SER A 236 2.52 6.79 1.40
C SER A 236 3.23 7.54 2.51
N TYR A 237 3.10 8.86 2.56
CA TYR A 237 3.69 9.67 3.61
C TYR A 237 2.60 10.31 4.45
N VAL A 238 2.60 9.99 5.74
CA VAL A 238 1.62 10.47 6.71
C VAL A 238 2.26 10.62 8.08
N ASP A 239 1.91 11.66 8.83
CA ASP A 239 2.41 11.96 10.20
C ASP A 239 3.96 11.91 10.32
N ASN A 240 4.66 12.43 9.30
CA ASN A 240 6.13 12.40 9.18
C ASN A 240 6.75 11.00 9.06
N VAL A 241 5.97 10.02 8.64
CA VAL A 241 6.40 8.66 8.41
C VAL A 241 6.24 8.29 6.94
N LEU A 242 7.30 7.74 6.36
CA LEU A 242 7.28 7.16 5.03
C LEU A 242 7.00 5.67 5.12
N TRP A 243 5.94 5.24 4.45
CA TRP A 243 5.62 3.85 4.16
C TRP A 243 5.96 3.58 2.69
N ALA A 244 6.73 2.52 2.43
CA ALA A 244 7.10 2.13 1.08
C ALA A 244 6.83 0.65 0.86
N ALA A 245 5.97 0.36 -0.11
CA ALA A 245 5.75 -1.00 -0.61
C ALA A 245 6.76 -1.29 -1.72
N THR A 246 7.29 -2.51 -1.73
CA THR A 246 8.30 -2.90 -2.71
C THR A 246 7.98 -4.25 -3.37
N TYR A 247 8.77 -4.60 -4.35
CA TYR A 247 8.71 -5.91 -4.99
C TYR A 247 9.09 -7.06 -4.03
N PHE A 248 9.86 -6.75 -2.97
CA PHE A 248 10.34 -7.76 -2.01
C PHE A 248 10.30 -7.26 -0.56
N GLY A 249 9.11 -7.11 0.00
CA GLY A 249 8.85 -6.64 1.36
C GLY A 249 8.37 -5.19 1.40
N ASP A 250 8.21 -4.69 2.60
CA ASP A 250 7.74 -3.32 2.87
C ASP A 250 8.64 -2.61 3.86
N SER A 251 8.72 -1.30 3.75
CA SER A 251 9.53 -0.45 4.62
C SER A 251 8.70 0.62 5.31
N HIS A 252 9.07 0.91 6.54
CA HIS A 252 8.57 2.01 7.36
C HIS A 252 9.74 2.84 7.86
N TYR A 253 9.72 4.15 7.60
CA TYR A 253 10.77 5.08 8.04
C TYR A 253 10.16 6.24 8.81
N ASP A 254 10.52 6.38 10.09
CA ASP A 254 10.00 7.41 11.00
C ASP A 254 10.80 8.73 11.00
N GLY A 255 11.71 8.87 10.03
CA GLY A 255 12.64 10.01 9.94
C GLY A 255 13.98 9.76 10.66
N ARG A 256 14.10 8.63 11.36
CA ARG A 256 15.31 8.24 12.10
C ARG A 256 15.67 6.77 11.95
N TYR A 257 14.69 5.90 12.02
CA TYR A 257 14.86 4.44 11.99
C TYR A 257 14.03 3.82 10.88
N TRP A 258 14.62 2.82 10.22
CA TRP A 258 13.94 1.93 9.30
C TRP A 258 13.37 0.74 10.04
N HIS A 259 12.19 0.31 9.62
CA HIS A 259 11.56 -0.94 9.99
C HIS A 259 11.10 -1.65 8.73
N ASN A 260 11.65 -2.83 8.49
CA ASN A 260 11.38 -3.60 7.29
C ASN A 260 10.56 -4.86 7.62
N PHE A 261 9.55 -5.13 6.79
CA PHE A 261 8.61 -6.22 6.96
C PHE A 261 8.75 -7.24 5.83
N LEU A 262 8.90 -8.50 6.19
CA LEU A 262 8.93 -9.65 5.28
C LEU A 262 7.96 -10.70 5.78
N THR A 263 7.46 -11.56 4.90
CA THR A 263 6.56 -12.67 5.26
C THR A 263 7.13 -13.58 6.34
N LYS A 264 8.45 -13.75 6.39
CA LYS A 264 9.13 -14.64 7.35
C LYS A 264 9.08 -14.13 8.81
N ASP A 265 8.96 -12.83 9.03
CA ASP A 265 9.05 -12.21 10.36
C ASP A 265 7.93 -11.20 10.67
N SER A 266 7.03 -10.97 9.75
CA SER A 266 5.85 -10.10 9.92
C SER A 266 4.54 -10.88 9.66
N GLY A 267 3.42 -10.16 9.60
CA GLY A 267 2.13 -10.70 9.18
C GLY A 267 1.79 -10.42 7.72
N LEU A 268 2.75 -9.98 6.91
CA LEU A 268 2.55 -9.84 5.47
C LEU A 268 2.20 -11.18 4.82
N PRO A 269 1.13 -11.26 4.00
CA PRO A 269 0.78 -12.51 3.31
C PRO A 269 1.68 -12.81 2.10
N SER A 270 2.37 -11.79 1.59
CA SER A 270 3.34 -11.87 0.49
C SER A 270 4.41 -10.81 0.64
N ASN A 271 5.62 -11.09 0.15
CA ASN A 271 6.64 -10.04 0.00
C ASN A 271 6.35 -9.10 -1.18
N PHE A 272 5.53 -9.52 -2.15
CA PHE A 272 5.15 -8.66 -3.25
C PHE A 272 3.93 -7.81 -2.87
N THR A 273 4.17 -6.54 -2.63
CA THR A 273 3.14 -5.56 -2.26
C THR A 273 2.93 -4.55 -3.38
N ASN A 274 1.67 -4.41 -3.83
CA ASN A 274 1.30 -3.48 -4.89
C ASN A 274 1.05 -2.06 -4.35
N VAL A 275 0.48 -1.96 -3.17
CA VAL A 275 0.08 -0.69 -2.57
C VAL A 275 0.26 -0.69 -1.06
N VAL A 276 0.76 0.41 -0.52
CA VAL A 276 0.70 0.73 0.91
C VAL A 276 -0.08 2.02 1.12
N LYS A 277 -0.95 2.01 2.13
CA LYS A 277 -1.72 3.20 2.54
C LYS A 277 -1.53 3.39 4.05
N GLY A 278 -0.72 4.35 4.44
CA GLY A 278 -0.57 4.76 5.82
C GLY A 278 -1.88 5.34 6.36
N VAL A 279 -2.30 4.89 7.54
CA VAL A 279 -3.42 5.48 8.28
C VAL A 279 -2.90 6.62 9.14
N ASP A 280 -1.75 6.39 9.77
CA ASP A 280 -0.99 7.34 10.57
C ASP A 280 0.49 6.91 10.64
N GLY A 281 1.27 7.52 11.54
CA GLY A 281 2.68 7.19 11.75
C GLY A 281 2.95 5.79 12.35
N LYS A 282 1.93 4.99 12.64
CA LYS A 282 2.08 3.65 13.24
C LYS A 282 1.31 2.56 12.51
N ARG A 283 0.22 2.92 11.85
CA ARG A 283 -0.74 1.98 11.26
C ARG A 283 -0.78 2.12 9.76
N ALA A 284 -0.84 1.00 9.05
CA ALA A 284 -0.95 0.99 7.60
C ALA A 284 -1.72 -0.21 7.09
N TRP A 285 -2.23 -0.07 5.87
CA TRP A 285 -2.80 -1.13 5.07
C TRP A 285 -1.87 -1.46 3.91
N PHE A 286 -1.79 -2.75 3.59
CA PHE A 286 -0.94 -3.29 2.53
C PHE A 286 -1.78 -4.14 1.60
N GLY A 287 -1.75 -3.81 0.32
CA GLY A 287 -2.38 -4.61 -0.72
C GLY A 287 -1.33 -5.45 -1.44
N THR A 288 -1.41 -6.76 -1.26
CA THR A 288 -0.46 -7.71 -1.86
C THR A 288 -1.10 -8.54 -2.97
N ASP A 289 -0.35 -9.44 -3.60
CA ASP A 289 -0.87 -10.45 -4.53
C ASP A 289 -1.58 -11.62 -3.82
N LYS A 290 -1.53 -11.69 -2.48
CA LYS A 290 -2.10 -12.77 -1.66
C LYS A 290 -3.09 -12.29 -0.59
N GLY A 291 -3.54 -11.07 -0.63
CA GLY A 291 -4.56 -10.54 0.27
C GLY A 291 -4.31 -9.12 0.73
N LEU A 292 -5.27 -8.62 1.48
CA LEU A 292 -5.26 -7.33 2.13
C LEU A 292 -4.75 -7.48 3.56
N ALA A 293 -3.67 -6.80 3.92
CA ALA A 293 -3.11 -6.82 5.27
C ALA A 293 -3.28 -5.48 5.98
N TYR A 294 -3.47 -5.53 7.28
CA TYR A 294 -3.49 -4.38 8.17
C TYR A 294 -2.49 -4.56 9.31
N TYR A 295 -1.71 -3.53 9.56
CA TYR A 295 -0.77 -3.43 10.67
C TYR A 295 -1.23 -2.34 11.64
N ASP A 296 -1.35 -2.66 12.94
CA ASP A 296 -1.80 -1.72 13.97
C ASP A 296 -0.65 -1.05 14.76
N GLY A 297 0.58 -1.30 14.35
CA GLY A 297 1.80 -0.90 15.05
C GLY A 297 2.46 -2.03 15.84
N VAL A 298 1.77 -3.16 16.01
CA VAL A 298 2.23 -4.34 16.75
C VAL A 298 1.74 -5.63 16.10
N ASN A 299 0.45 -5.70 15.83
CA ASN A 299 -0.25 -6.89 15.35
C ASN A 299 -0.64 -6.75 13.88
N TRP A 300 -0.89 -7.89 13.25
CA TRP A 300 -1.30 -7.96 11.86
C TRP A 300 -2.65 -8.64 11.71
N ALA A 301 -3.46 -8.16 10.77
CA ALA A 301 -4.63 -8.88 10.29
C ALA A 301 -4.55 -9.02 8.76
N VAL A 302 -4.93 -10.19 8.24
CA VAL A 302 -4.99 -10.47 6.80
C VAL A 302 -6.40 -10.90 6.44
N TYR A 303 -6.94 -10.32 5.38
CA TYR A 303 -8.27 -10.59 4.82
C TYR A 303 -8.11 -11.07 3.39
N CYS A 304 -8.63 -12.26 3.10
CA CYS A 304 -8.55 -12.84 1.76
C CYS A 304 -9.65 -13.86 1.51
N PRO A 305 -10.05 -14.11 0.26
CA PRO A 305 -10.66 -15.37 -0.11
C PRO A 305 -9.60 -16.47 -0.09
N SER A 306 -9.96 -17.62 0.48
CA SER A 306 -9.09 -18.81 0.54
C SER A 306 -8.66 -19.24 -0.87
N LEU A 307 -7.38 -19.47 -1.05
CA LEU A 307 -6.83 -19.98 -2.32
C LEU A 307 -7.31 -21.41 -2.62
N LYS A 308 -7.77 -22.15 -1.61
CA LYS A 308 -8.20 -23.54 -1.74
C LYS A 308 -9.64 -23.68 -2.24
N ASP A 309 -10.56 -22.91 -1.70
CA ASP A 309 -12.01 -23.06 -1.92
C ASP A 309 -12.77 -21.74 -2.06
N GLY A 310 -12.06 -20.61 -2.07
CA GLY A 310 -12.63 -19.27 -2.22
C GLY A 310 -13.42 -18.77 -1.02
N LYS A 311 -13.44 -19.51 0.11
CA LYS A 311 -14.14 -19.06 1.30
C LYS A 311 -13.47 -17.85 1.94
N PRO A 312 -14.24 -16.98 2.60
CA PRO A 312 -13.67 -15.86 3.35
C PRO A 312 -12.74 -16.33 4.46
N GLU A 313 -11.57 -15.73 4.53
CA GLU A 313 -10.58 -15.99 5.59
C GLU A 313 -10.12 -14.66 6.20
N MET A 314 -9.96 -14.68 7.52
CA MET A 314 -9.25 -13.64 8.27
C MET A 314 -8.30 -14.32 9.24
N THR A 315 -7.04 -13.90 9.23
CA THR A 315 -6.05 -14.32 10.21
C THR A 315 -5.52 -13.12 10.97
N VAL A 316 -5.21 -13.32 12.25
CA VAL A 316 -4.58 -12.32 13.11
C VAL A 316 -3.27 -12.90 13.63
N ARG A 317 -2.18 -12.19 13.46
CA ARG A 317 -0.87 -12.49 14.04
C ARG A 317 -0.56 -11.46 15.14
N ASP A 318 -0.33 -11.95 16.35
CA ASP A 318 0.03 -11.10 17.50
C ASP A 318 1.54 -10.80 17.58
N ALA A 319 1.94 -10.00 18.55
CA ALA A 319 3.33 -9.60 18.79
C ALA A 319 4.27 -10.80 19.04
N GLU A 320 3.75 -11.89 19.60
CA GLU A 320 4.50 -13.13 19.87
C GLU A 320 4.61 -14.02 18.62
N GLY A 321 3.99 -13.62 17.50
CA GLY A 321 4.00 -14.34 16.22
C GLY A 321 2.96 -15.46 16.17
N LYS A 322 2.05 -15.58 17.14
CA LYS A 322 0.95 -16.54 17.13
C LYS A 322 -0.11 -16.12 16.10
N VAL A 323 -0.44 -17.03 15.22
CA VAL A 323 -1.49 -16.83 14.21
C VAL A 323 -2.79 -17.47 14.68
N THR A 324 -3.87 -16.68 14.66
CA THR A 324 -5.23 -17.12 15.01
C THR A 324 -6.16 -16.88 13.84
N GLN A 325 -6.95 -17.89 13.46
CA GLN A 325 -8.04 -17.72 12.49
C GLN A 325 -9.25 -17.10 13.17
N VAL A 326 -9.82 -16.11 12.49
CA VAL A 326 -11.03 -15.40 12.92
C VAL A 326 -12.16 -15.69 11.94
N ALA A 327 -13.31 -16.06 12.47
CA ALA A 327 -14.48 -16.38 11.66
C ALA A 327 -15.02 -15.11 10.99
N VAL A 328 -15.10 -15.12 9.66
CA VAL A 328 -15.67 -14.06 8.82
C VAL A 328 -16.62 -14.65 7.79
N THR A 329 -17.56 -13.87 7.32
CA THR A 329 -18.58 -14.30 6.36
C THR A 329 -18.35 -13.77 4.95
N THR A 330 -17.50 -12.76 4.82
CA THR A 330 -17.18 -12.10 3.54
C THR A 330 -15.69 -11.75 3.48
N ALA A 331 -15.18 -11.56 2.28
CA ALA A 331 -13.80 -11.16 1.99
C ALA A 331 -13.76 -10.21 0.79
N PRO A 332 -12.63 -9.53 0.53
CA PRO A 332 -12.42 -8.80 -0.72
C PRO A 332 -12.68 -9.68 -1.95
N ALA A 333 -13.04 -9.09 -3.07
CA ALA A 333 -13.39 -9.81 -4.31
C ALA A 333 -12.27 -10.71 -4.84
N HIS A 334 -11.02 -10.36 -4.56
CA HIS A 334 -9.86 -11.12 -5.01
C HIS A 334 -8.64 -10.87 -4.08
N ASN A 335 -7.66 -11.79 -4.11
CA ASN A 335 -6.42 -11.67 -3.33
C ASN A 335 -5.44 -10.66 -3.89
N TYR A 336 -5.47 -10.40 -5.19
CA TYR A 336 -4.59 -9.43 -5.84
C TYR A 336 -5.16 -8.03 -5.63
N ILE A 337 -4.64 -7.34 -4.62
CA ILE A 337 -5.08 -6.01 -4.22
C ILE A 337 -4.22 -4.97 -4.95
N LEU A 338 -4.86 -3.97 -5.58
CA LEU A 338 -4.20 -3.00 -6.43
C LEU A 338 -4.22 -1.58 -5.85
N ASN A 339 -5.28 -1.22 -5.14
CA ASN A 339 -5.38 0.10 -4.51
C ASN A 339 -6.33 0.08 -3.31
N ILE A 340 -6.21 1.08 -2.44
CA ILE A 340 -6.96 1.20 -1.19
C ILE A 340 -7.31 2.66 -0.95
N ASP A 341 -8.54 2.94 -0.51
CA ASP A 341 -8.92 4.25 0.00
C ASP A 341 -9.96 4.14 1.13
N PHE A 342 -10.20 5.22 1.89
CA PHE A 342 -11.01 5.19 3.11
C PHE A 342 -12.21 6.11 3.02
N GLN A 343 -13.35 5.65 3.55
CA GLN A 343 -14.57 6.43 3.76
C GLN A 343 -14.93 6.38 5.25
N GLY A 344 -14.41 7.31 6.04
CA GLY A 344 -14.51 7.24 7.49
C GLY A 344 -13.81 5.98 8.03
N ASP A 345 -14.56 5.11 8.70
CA ASP A 345 -14.07 3.84 9.21
C ASP A 345 -14.13 2.69 8.18
N ASP A 346 -14.79 2.91 7.06
CA ASP A 346 -14.93 1.93 5.98
C ASP A 346 -13.72 1.98 5.04
N ILE A 347 -13.47 0.86 4.34
CA ILE A 347 -12.37 0.70 3.41
C ILE A 347 -12.87 0.32 2.01
N TRP A 348 -12.34 0.97 1.00
CA TRP A 348 -12.55 0.62 -0.40
C TRP A 348 -11.29 -0.01 -0.98
N VAL A 349 -11.44 -1.16 -1.62
CA VAL A 349 -10.31 -1.99 -2.07
C VAL A 349 -10.48 -2.36 -3.54
N ALA A 350 -9.60 -1.83 -4.37
CA ALA A 350 -9.50 -2.19 -5.79
C ALA A 350 -8.75 -3.52 -5.95
N THR A 351 -9.30 -4.42 -6.70
CA THR A 351 -8.74 -5.76 -6.91
C THR A 351 -8.70 -6.16 -8.39
N ALA A 352 -7.98 -7.23 -8.71
CA ALA A 352 -7.93 -7.77 -10.07
C ALA A 352 -9.27 -8.38 -10.54
N LYS A 353 -10.28 -8.53 -9.66
CA LYS A 353 -11.60 -9.11 -10.00
C LYS A 353 -12.77 -8.40 -9.32
N GLY A 354 -12.73 -7.10 -9.21
CA GLY A 354 -13.80 -6.27 -8.68
C GLY A 354 -13.31 -5.19 -7.74
N LEU A 355 -14.25 -4.37 -7.31
CA LEU A 355 -14.10 -3.38 -6.26
C LEU A 355 -14.82 -3.87 -5.01
N SER A 356 -14.18 -3.77 -3.85
CA SER A 356 -14.75 -4.21 -2.58
C SER A 356 -14.96 -3.03 -1.64
N HIS A 357 -16.14 -2.93 -1.05
CA HIS A 357 -16.46 -2.03 0.05
C HIS A 357 -16.45 -2.82 1.36
N GLY A 358 -15.46 -2.62 2.18
CA GLY A 358 -15.38 -3.17 3.53
C GLY A 358 -16.05 -2.25 4.53
N ILE A 359 -17.26 -2.62 4.95
CA ILE A 359 -18.08 -1.90 5.93
C ILE A 359 -17.63 -2.29 7.33
N ARG A 360 -17.17 -1.31 8.11
CA ARG A 360 -16.68 -1.54 9.47
C ARG A 360 -17.77 -2.11 10.38
N GLN A 361 -17.49 -3.24 11.01
CA GLN A 361 -18.39 -3.86 11.98
C GLN A 361 -18.02 -3.39 13.41
N LYS A 362 -19.04 -2.99 14.17
CA LYS A 362 -18.88 -2.71 15.61
C LYS A 362 -18.65 -4.02 16.35
N GLN A 363 -17.57 -4.11 17.11
CA GLN A 363 -17.25 -5.25 17.99
C GLN A 363 -17.75 -5.01 19.41
#